data_73f9e23b2bbaad6ee907642c8cc5640c
#
_entry.id   73f9e23b2bbaad6ee907642c8cc5640c
#
_cell.length_a   1.000
_cell.length_b   1.000
_cell.length_c   1.000
_cell.angle_alpha   90.00
_cell.angle_beta   90.00
_cell.angle_gamma   90.00
#
_symmetry.space_group_name_H-M   'P 1'
#
loop_
_entity.id
_entity.type
_entity.pdbx_description
1 polymer ?
#
loop_
_entity_poly.entity_id
_entity_poly.type
_entity_poly.pdbx_seq_one_letter_code
_entity_poly.pdbx_strand_id
1 'polypeptide(L)'
;MHRIIFVLSILLLFGCSSIEKEVPLKILLTDNWQFKGIDTLDWKNATVPGNIFTDLLKHKIIEDPFVKTNEEKVQWVSEKSWEYKTTFNLSDKTLKKENIELNFEGVDTYATIYLNNSLLGQTNNAFKKFSFNINEFAKKENELKIIFTKTNYHETLEEKKSPYKLPEGNRIYTRKAQFQYGWDWGPKLNTSGIWKSISIKAWNDLKFENIFIKQKEINKEKATLS
;
A
#
# COMPACT_ATOMS: atom_id res chain seq x y z
N MET A 1 -14.32 61.41 25.20
CA MET A 1 -13.53 60.86 24.07
C MET A 1 -12.43 59.91 24.52
N HIS A 2 -11.58 60.18 25.50
CA HIS A 2 -10.49 59.30 25.94
C HIS A 2 -10.90 57.91 26.43
N ARG A 3 -12.06 57.73 27.07
CA ARG A 3 -12.55 56.40 27.57
C ARG A 3 -13.01 55.49 26.44
N ILE A 4 -13.53 56.02 25.33
CA ILE A 4 -13.96 55.23 24.15
C ILE A 4 -12.76 54.74 23.35
N ILE A 5 -11.71 55.52 23.26
CA ILE A 5 -10.45 55.14 22.57
C ILE A 5 -9.76 53.99 23.32
N PHE A 6 -9.79 53.98 24.65
CA PHE A 6 -9.19 52.93 25.46
C PHE A 6 -9.92 51.60 25.33
N VAL A 7 -11.25 51.60 25.24
CA VAL A 7 -12.05 50.38 25.01
C VAL A 7 -11.83 49.82 23.59
N LEU A 8 -11.70 50.70 22.58
CA LEU A 8 -11.42 50.30 21.21
C LEU A 8 -10.02 49.68 21.06
N SER A 9 -9.01 50.17 21.82
CA SER A 9 -7.65 49.59 21.81
C SER A 9 -7.58 48.23 22.46
N ILE A 10 -8.44 47.91 23.46
CA ILE A 10 -8.50 46.60 24.10
C ILE A 10 -9.15 45.57 23.19
N LEU A 11 -10.09 45.94 22.34
CA LEU A 11 -10.73 45.03 21.37
C LEU A 11 -9.80 44.57 20.22
N LEU A 12 -8.74 45.32 19.94
CA LEU A 12 -7.76 44.96 18.90
C LEU A 12 -6.69 43.92 19.37
N LEU A 13 -6.62 43.63 20.67
CA LEU A 13 -5.64 42.71 21.23
C LEU A 13 -6.09 41.23 21.24
N PHE A 14 -7.36 40.96 20.93
CA PHE A 14 -7.87 39.55 20.89
C PHE A 14 -7.86 38.91 19.51
N GLY A 15 -7.22 39.51 18.50
CA GLY A 15 -7.24 39.06 17.13
C GLY A 15 -6.14 38.08 16.70
N CYS A 16 -5.28 37.66 17.60
CA CYS A 16 -4.25 36.63 17.26
C CYS A 16 -4.72 35.25 17.72
N SER A 17 -5.64 34.63 16.98
CA SER A 17 -5.78 33.19 17.03
C SER A 17 -4.52 32.64 16.35
N SER A 18 -3.66 31.96 17.11
CA SER A 18 -2.62 31.14 16.54
C SER A 18 -3.29 30.12 15.61
N ILE A 19 -3.09 30.26 14.29
CA ILE A 19 -3.44 29.22 13.32
C ILE A 19 -2.52 28.07 13.69
N GLU A 20 -3.05 27.11 14.46
CA GLU A 20 -2.37 25.88 14.74
C GLU A 20 -2.13 25.20 13.39
N LYS A 21 -0.87 25.15 12.95
CA LYS A 21 -0.52 24.49 11.70
C LYS A 21 -0.87 23.02 11.83
N GLU A 22 -1.97 22.64 11.22
CA GLU A 22 -2.43 21.26 11.27
C GLU A 22 -1.53 20.37 10.40
N VAL A 23 -0.75 19.51 11.05
CA VAL A 23 0.08 18.53 10.36
C VAL A 23 -0.83 17.42 9.83
N PRO A 24 -0.69 17.00 8.55
CA PRO A 24 -1.43 15.86 8.03
C PRO A 24 -1.27 14.63 8.90
N LEU A 25 -2.39 14.02 9.28
CA LEU A 25 -2.40 12.80 10.06
C LEU A 25 -1.95 11.62 9.19
N LYS A 26 -1.05 10.78 9.73
CA LYS A 26 -0.65 9.51 9.11
C LYS A 26 -0.80 8.38 10.13
N ILE A 27 -1.62 7.37 9.78
CA ILE A 27 -1.84 6.16 10.57
C ILE A 27 -1.29 4.98 9.76
N LEU A 28 -0.34 4.23 10.32
CA LEU A 28 0.15 3.00 9.70
C LEU A 28 -0.81 1.84 10.03
N LEU A 29 -1.07 0.99 9.05
CA LEU A 29 -1.89 -0.21 9.20
C LEU A 29 -0.96 -1.43 9.25
N THR A 30 -0.41 -1.72 10.42
CA THR A 30 0.56 -2.81 10.65
C THR A 30 -0.03 -4.00 11.39
N ASP A 31 -1.14 -3.81 12.10
CA ASP A 31 -1.65 -4.77 13.06
C ASP A 31 -2.90 -5.51 12.57
N ASN A 32 -3.23 -6.61 13.23
CA ASN A 32 -4.45 -7.41 13.03
C ASN A 32 -4.63 -7.98 11.62
N TRP A 33 -3.55 -8.10 10.86
CA TRP A 33 -3.61 -8.69 9.53
C TRP A 33 -3.81 -10.18 9.59
N GLN A 34 -4.69 -10.66 8.72
CA GLN A 34 -4.98 -12.09 8.52
C GLN A 34 -4.93 -12.40 7.02
N PHE A 35 -4.62 -13.66 6.69
CA PHE A 35 -4.66 -14.16 5.33
C PHE A 35 -5.31 -15.53 5.24
N LYS A 36 -5.78 -15.89 4.06
CA LYS A 36 -6.23 -17.23 3.68
C LYS A 36 -6.10 -17.46 2.17
N GLY A 37 -6.14 -18.72 1.74
CA GLY A 37 -6.41 -19.04 0.34
C GLY A 37 -7.85 -18.66 -0.01
N ILE A 38 -8.10 -18.24 -1.24
CA ILE A 38 -9.45 -17.85 -1.69
C ILE A 38 -10.43 -19.02 -1.58
N ASP A 39 -9.94 -20.24 -1.68
CA ASP A 39 -10.68 -21.51 -1.63
C ASP A 39 -10.74 -22.13 -0.23
N THR A 40 -10.26 -21.44 0.82
CA THR A 40 -10.25 -21.93 2.20
C THR A 40 -11.09 -21.05 3.12
N LEU A 41 -11.49 -21.59 4.27
CA LEU A 41 -12.26 -20.85 5.26
C LEU A 41 -11.42 -20.32 6.43
N ASP A 42 -10.27 -20.95 6.68
CA ASP A 42 -9.45 -20.68 7.87
C ASP A 42 -8.56 -19.48 7.68
N TRP A 43 -8.83 -18.43 8.45
CA TRP A 43 -7.97 -17.26 8.55
C TRP A 43 -6.78 -17.51 9.47
N LYS A 44 -5.60 -17.07 9.04
CA LYS A 44 -4.35 -17.13 9.81
C LYS A 44 -3.74 -15.73 9.91
N ASN A 45 -2.99 -15.48 10.97
CA ASN A 45 -2.34 -14.17 11.15
C ASN A 45 -1.30 -13.94 10.06
N ALA A 46 -1.35 -12.76 9.45
CA ALA A 46 -0.39 -12.31 8.45
C ALA A 46 0.57 -11.28 9.02
N THR A 47 1.69 -11.08 8.35
CA THR A 47 2.66 -10.02 8.65
C THR A 47 2.64 -9.00 7.51
N VAL A 48 2.39 -7.74 7.83
CA VAL A 48 2.40 -6.63 6.85
C VAL A 48 3.27 -5.49 7.40
N PRO A 49 4.27 -5.06 6.64
CA PRO A 49 4.70 -5.52 5.31
C PRO A 49 5.21 -6.96 5.28
N GLY A 50 4.87 -7.69 4.20
CA GLY A 50 5.25 -9.09 4.04
C GLY A 50 4.76 -9.69 2.72
N ASN A 51 4.83 -11.01 2.63
CA ASN A 51 4.36 -11.77 1.48
C ASN A 51 3.86 -13.15 1.89
N ILE A 52 3.16 -13.80 0.98
CA ILE A 52 2.50 -15.09 1.24
C ILE A 52 3.48 -16.21 1.63
N PHE A 53 4.68 -16.28 1.04
CA PHE A 53 5.65 -17.33 1.39
C PHE A 53 6.14 -17.19 2.83
N THR A 54 6.43 -15.96 3.28
CA THR A 54 6.85 -15.70 4.65
C THR A 54 5.75 -16.02 5.66
N ASP A 55 4.49 -15.72 5.33
CA ASP A 55 3.35 -16.03 6.18
C ASP A 55 3.10 -17.54 6.26
N LEU A 56 3.13 -18.26 5.14
CA LEU A 56 2.99 -19.73 5.09
C LEU A 56 4.11 -20.44 5.86
N LEU A 57 5.34 -19.95 5.71
CA LEU A 57 6.50 -20.49 6.44
C LEU A 57 6.36 -20.29 7.95
N LYS A 58 5.96 -19.09 8.39
CA LYS A 58 5.71 -18.77 9.80
C LYS A 58 4.66 -19.70 10.42
N HIS A 59 3.65 -20.09 9.67
CA HIS A 59 2.60 -21.02 10.09
C HIS A 59 2.97 -22.49 9.86
N LYS A 60 4.18 -22.82 9.38
CA LYS A 60 4.65 -24.18 9.10
C LYS A 60 3.75 -24.94 8.10
N ILE A 61 3.10 -24.19 7.19
CA ILE A 61 2.28 -24.76 6.11
C ILE A 61 3.16 -25.21 4.96
N ILE A 62 4.28 -24.53 4.76
CA ILE A 62 5.35 -24.91 3.84
C ILE A 62 6.66 -25.13 4.60
N GLU A 63 7.52 -25.95 4.04
CA GLU A 63 8.93 -26.07 4.45
C GLU A 63 9.73 -24.89 3.86
N ASP A 64 10.92 -24.64 4.44
CA ASP A 64 11.81 -23.60 3.94
C ASP A 64 12.20 -23.89 2.47
N PRO A 65 11.78 -23.05 1.51
CA PRO A 65 12.03 -23.26 0.09
C PRO A 65 13.51 -23.20 -0.31
N PHE A 66 14.37 -22.63 0.55
CA PHE A 66 15.80 -22.55 0.30
C PHE A 66 16.57 -23.82 0.71
N VAL A 67 15.87 -24.84 1.24
CA VAL A 67 16.47 -26.09 1.69
C VAL A 67 16.20 -27.19 0.68
N LYS A 68 17.27 -27.81 0.15
CA LYS A 68 17.20 -28.96 -0.80
C LYS A 68 16.28 -28.66 -2.00
N THR A 69 15.28 -29.53 -2.22
CA THR A 69 14.29 -29.46 -3.30
C THR A 69 12.93 -28.91 -2.84
N ASN A 70 12.88 -28.23 -1.70
CA ASN A 70 11.61 -27.71 -1.18
C ASN A 70 11.00 -26.62 -2.08
N GLU A 71 11.83 -25.93 -2.87
CA GLU A 71 11.35 -25.01 -3.90
C GLU A 71 10.29 -25.65 -4.81
N GLU A 72 10.53 -26.88 -5.26
CA GLU A 72 9.60 -27.62 -6.13
C GLU A 72 8.27 -27.90 -5.44
N LYS A 73 8.30 -28.20 -4.13
CA LYS A 73 7.13 -28.52 -3.32
C LYS A 73 6.22 -27.33 -3.06
N VAL A 74 6.74 -26.11 -3.18
CA VAL A 74 5.99 -24.88 -2.83
C VAL A 74 5.47 -24.11 -4.04
N GLN A 75 5.63 -24.62 -5.26
CA GLN A 75 5.18 -23.94 -6.49
C GLN A 75 3.67 -23.69 -6.50
N TRP A 76 2.88 -24.53 -5.86
CA TRP A 76 1.44 -24.38 -5.71
C TRP A 76 1.02 -23.03 -5.08
N VAL A 77 1.89 -22.41 -4.28
CA VAL A 77 1.63 -21.11 -3.63
C VAL A 77 1.39 -20.01 -4.68
N SER A 78 2.19 -20.03 -5.74
CA SER A 78 2.10 -19.08 -6.86
C SER A 78 0.87 -19.33 -7.76
N GLU A 79 0.33 -20.55 -7.72
CA GLU A 79 -0.82 -20.97 -8.53
C GLU A 79 -2.18 -20.68 -7.83
N LYS A 80 -2.15 -20.19 -6.61
CA LYS A 80 -3.34 -19.81 -5.85
C LYS A 80 -3.54 -18.30 -5.80
N SER A 81 -4.80 -17.91 -5.63
CA SER A 81 -5.18 -16.55 -5.23
C SER A 81 -5.33 -16.48 -3.71
N TRP A 82 -4.99 -15.35 -3.14
CA TRP A 82 -4.92 -15.15 -1.69
C TRP A 82 -5.77 -13.97 -1.25
N GLU A 83 -6.33 -14.07 -0.06
CA GLU A 83 -7.11 -13.00 0.55
C GLU A 83 -6.41 -12.53 1.82
N TYR A 84 -6.25 -11.21 1.97
CA TYR A 84 -5.73 -10.54 3.16
C TYR A 84 -6.79 -9.61 3.70
N LYS A 85 -6.87 -9.50 5.02
CA LYS A 85 -7.73 -8.51 5.66
C LYS A 85 -7.14 -7.98 6.95
N THR A 86 -7.56 -6.78 7.32
CA THR A 86 -7.36 -6.18 8.64
C THR A 86 -8.54 -5.33 9.02
N THR A 87 -8.66 -5.05 10.32
CA THR A 87 -9.60 -4.07 10.86
C THR A 87 -8.85 -2.92 11.51
N PHE A 88 -9.38 -1.71 11.38
CA PHE A 88 -8.81 -0.52 11.99
C PHE A 88 -9.88 0.51 12.35
N ASN A 89 -9.56 1.37 13.32
CA ASN A 89 -10.47 2.41 13.78
C ASN A 89 -9.99 3.78 13.34
N LEU A 90 -10.94 4.65 12.98
CA LEU A 90 -10.70 6.07 12.72
C LEU A 90 -11.42 6.91 13.78
N SER A 91 -10.72 7.92 14.29
CA SER A 91 -11.31 8.88 15.23
C SER A 91 -12.31 9.81 14.54
N ASP A 92 -13.24 10.38 15.30
CA ASP A 92 -14.15 11.42 14.78
C ASP A 92 -13.38 12.62 14.20
N LYS A 93 -12.19 12.95 14.77
CA LYS A 93 -11.29 13.98 14.24
C LYS A 93 -10.79 13.62 12.84
N THR A 94 -10.43 12.36 12.61
CA THR A 94 -9.99 11.88 11.29
C THR A 94 -11.13 11.89 10.28
N LEU A 95 -12.31 11.41 10.67
CA LEU A 95 -13.49 11.35 9.80
C LEU A 95 -14.04 12.71 9.39
N LYS A 96 -13.71 13.78 10.12
CA LYS A 96 -14.07 15.17 9.79
C LYS A 96 -13.09 15.82 8.82
N LYS A 97 -12.03 15.15 8.40
CA LYS A 97 -11.08 15.69 7.43
C LYS A 97 -11.69 15.75 6.03
N GLU A 98 -11.37 16.79 5.29
CA GLU A 98 -11.81 16.96 3.90
C GLU A 98 -11.27 15.85 2.99
N ASN A 99 -10.07 15.38 3.29
CA ASN A 99 -9.39 14.37 2.51
C ASN A 99 -8.94 13.22 3.41
N ILE A 100 -9.36 12.00 3.08
CA ILE A 100 -8.92 10.76 3.72
C ILE A 100 -8.50 9.80 2.63
N GLU A 101 -7.24 9.39 2.63
CA GLU A 101 -6.67 8.47 1.65
C GLU A 101 -6.12 7.21 2.29
N LEU A 102 -6.40 6.09 1.66
CA LEU A 102 -5.72 4.81 1.88
C LEU A 102 -4.55 4.70 0.89
N ASN A 103 -3.33 4.63 1.42
CA ASN A 103 -2.10 4.65 0.64
C ASN A 103 -1.35 3.34 0.76
N PHE A 104 -0.98 2.76 -0.37
CA PHE A 104 -0.13 1.59 -0.50
C PHE A 104 1.21 2.00 -1.11
N GLU A 105 2.30 1.79 -0.39
CA GLU A 105 3.65 2.07 -0.90
C GLU A 105 4.18 0.96 -1.83
N GLY A 106 3.59 -0.24 -1.77
CA GLY A 106 3.91 -1.36 -2.64
C GLY A 106 3.03 -2.58 -2.42
N VAL A 107 2.40 -3.05 -3.50
CA VAL A 107 1.51 -4.23 -3.55
C VAL A 107 1.98 -5.14 -4.68
N ASP A 108 2.24 -6.40 -4.39
CA ASP A 108 2.74 -7.38 -5.35
C ASP A 108 1.67 -8.43 -5.65
N THR A 109 0.97 -8.35 -6.74
CA THR A 109 0.99 -7.44 -7.88
C THR A 109 -0.43 -7.06 -8.27
N TYR A 110 -1.24 -8.07 -8.64
CA TYR A 110 -2.64 -7.90 -9.03
C TYR A 110 -3.52 -8.06 -7.81
N ALA A 111 -4.02 -6.94 -7.30
CA ALA A 111 -4.88 -6.95 -6.13
C ALA A 111 -6.18 -6.17 -6.40
N THR A 112 -7.28 -6.69 -5.89
CA THR A 112 -8.57 -6.00 -5.82
C THR A 112 -8.78 -5.60 -4.36
N ILE A 113 -9.06 -4.32 -4.12
CA ILE A 113 -9.07 -3.69 -2.80
C ILE A 113 -10.48 -3.26 -2.46
N TYR A 114 -10.95 -3.69 -1.28
CA TYR A 114 -12.27 -3.36 -0.73
C TYR A 114 -12.13 -2.72 0.64
N LEU A 115 -12.91 -1.68 0.90
CA LEU A 115 -13.10 -1.10 2.23
C LEU A 115 -14.58 -1.21 2.60
N ASN A 116 -14.88 -1.83 3.75
CA ASN A 116 -16.26 -2.03 4.22
C ASN A 116 -17.17 -2.66 3.16
N ASN A 117 -16.65 -3.66 2.44
CA ASN A 117 -17.26 -4.35 1.29
C ASN A 117 -17.44 -3.50 0.01
N SER A 118 -17.07 -2.23 0.00
CA SER A 118 -17.09 -1.38 -1.19
C SER A 118 -15.79 -1.51 -1.97
N LEU A 119 -15.88 -1.70 -3.28
CA LEU A 119 -14.72 -1.75 -4.16
C LEU A 119 -14.05 -0.38 -4.25
N LEU A 120 -12.77 -0.28 -3.86
CA LEU A 120 -11.97 0.92 -4.03
C LEU A 120 -11.24 0.96 -5.37
N GLY A 121 -10.68 -0.17 -5.81
CA GLY A 121 -9.96 -0.26 -7.06
C GLY A 121 -9.04 -1.47 -7.14
N GLN A 122 -8.12 -1.44 -8.11
CA GLN A 122 -7.21 -2.55 -8.41
C GLN A 122 -5.77 -2.06 -8.58
N THR A 123 -4.82 -2.98 -8.34
CA THR A 123 -3.39 -2.77 -8.61
C THR A 123 -2.90 -3.74 -9.66
N ASN A 124 -1.84 -3.37 -10.38
CA ASN A 124 -1.26 -4.17 -11.47
C ASN A 124 0.25 -3.98 -11.62
N ASN A 125 0.90 -3.38 -10.63
CA ASN A 125 2.32 -3.05 -10.70
C ASN A 125 2.93 -3.04 -9.31
N ALA A 126 3.88 -3.93 -9.04
CA ALA A 126 4.53 -4.04 -7.73
C ALA A 126 5.39 -2.82 -7.36
N PHE A 127 5.81 -2.01 -8.34
CA PHE A 127 6.75 -0.90 -8.13
C PHE A 127 6.06 0.46 -7.98
N LYS A 128 4.75 0.53 -8.21
CA LYS A 128 3.98 1.77 -8.07
C LYS A 128 3.36 1.89 -6.68
N LYS A 129 3.20 3.13 -6.24
CA LYS A 129 2.31 3.49 -5.14
C LYS A 129 0.88 3.58 -5.66
N PHE A 130 -0.07 3.22 -4.82
CA PHE A 130 -1.49 3.37 -5.09
C PHE A 130 -2.14 4.13 -3.94
N SER A 131 -2.98 5.12 -4.29
CA SER A 131 -3.76 5.90 -3.33
C SER A 131 -5.22 5.87 -3.73
N PHE A 132 -6.09 5.68 -2.75
CA PHE A 132 -7.54 5.63 -2.93
C PHE A 132 -8.17 6.64 -1.98
N ASN A 133 -8.98 7.56 -2.49
CA ASN A 133 -9.84 8.39 -1.65
C ASN A 133 -10.89 7.49 -0.99
N ILE A 134 -11.03 7.59 0.32
CA ILE A 134 -11.93 6.77 1.11
C ILE A 134 -12.98 7.54 1.91
N ASN A 135 -13.13 8.86 1.67
CA ASN A 135 -14.06 9.70 2.43
C ASN A 135 -15.49 9.13 2.49
N GLU A 136 -16.00 8.62 1.35
CA GLU A 136 -17.36 8.08 1.27
C GLU A 136 -17.51 6.70 1.93
N PHE A 137 -16.42 5.96 2.11
CA PHE A 137 -16.42 4.59 2.57
C PHE A 137 -15.97 4.43 4.02
N ALA A 138 -15.19 5.40 4.53
CA ALA A 138 -14.58 5.35 5.85
C ALA A 138 -15.61 5.49 6.97
N LYS A 139 -15.45 4.69 8.02
CA LYS A 139 -16.30 4.63 9.22
C LYS A 139 -15.42 4.69 10.47
N LYS A 140 -16.05 4.71 11.66
CA LYS A 140 -15.31 4.55 12.93
C LYS A 140 -14.59 3.22 13.00
N GLU A 141 -15.27 2.14 12.62
CA GLU A 141 -14.73 0.79 12.52
C GLU A 141 -14.70 0.38 11.05
N ASN A 142 -13.55 -0.07 10.58
CA ASN A 142 -13.33 -0.40 9.18
C ASN A 142 -12.75 -1.80 9.02
N GLU A 143 -13.18 -2.51 7.98
CA GLU A 143 -12.53 -3.70 7.47
C GLU A 143 -11.93 -3.39 6.09
N LEU A 144 -10.62 -3.58 5.96
CA LEU A 144 -9.89 -3.54 4.69
C LEU A 144 -9.64 -4.97 4.23
N LYS A 145 -10.11 -5.29 3.02
CA LYS A 145 -9.93 -6.60 2.38
C LYS A 145 -9.22 -6.45 1.05
N ILE A 146 -8.25 -7.31 0.80
CA ILE A 146 -7.42 -7.31 -0.40
C ILE A 146 -7.39 -8.73 -0.97
N ILE A 147 -7.81 -8.88 -2.23
CA ILE A 147 -7.77 -10.16 -2.94
C ILE A 147 -6.66 -10.11 -3.97
N PHE A 148 -5.63 -10.92 -3.78
CA PHE A 148 -4.55 -11.13 -4.72
C PHE A 148 -4.93 -12.21 -5.72
N THR A 149 -5.03 -11.85 -6.99
CA THR A 149 -5.19 -12.80 -8.07
C THR A 149 -3.81 -13.34 -8.49
N LYS A 150 -3.71 -14.64 -8.71
CA LYS A 150 -2.48 -15.26 -9.20
C LYS A 150 -2.01 -14.60 -10.50
N THR A 151 -0.70 -14.38 -10.61
CA THR A 151 -0.12 -13.61 -11.72
C THR A 151 -0.32 -14.28 -13.07
N ASN A 152 -0.21 -15.60 -13.15
CA ASN A 152 -0.34 -16.35 -14.39
C ASN A 152 -1.71 -16.19 -15.07
N TYR A 153 -2.76 -15.85 -14.32
CA TYR A 153 -4.07 -15.54 -14.90
C TYR A 153 -3.99 -14.31 -15.81
N HIS A 154 -3.42 -13.21 -15.32
CA HIS A 154 -3.24 -11.98 -16.09
C HIS A 154 -2.23 -12.15 -17.23
N GLU A 155 -1.14 -12.84 -16.95
CA GLU A 155 -0.08 -13.14 -17.92
C GLU A 155 -0.61 -13.90 -19.13
N THR A 156 -1.42 -14.93 -18.89
CA THR A 156 -2.07 -15.72 -19.96
C THR A 156 -3.07 -14.89 -20.76
N LEU A 157 -3.80 -13.97 -20.11
CA LEU A 157 -4.70 -13.08 -20.83
C LEU A 157 -3.95 -12.10 -21.73
N GLU A 158 -2.83 -11.55 -21.29
CA GLU A 158 -2.01 -10.63 -22.09
C GLU A 158 -1.27 -11.38 -23.21
N GLU A 159 -0.76 -12.58 -22.95
CA GLU A 159 -0.13 -13.43 -23.97
C GLU A 159 -1.08 -13.73 -25.14
N LYS A 160 -2.36 -14.01 -24.84
CA LYS A 160 -3.39 -14.26 -25.86
C LYS A 160 -3.66 -13.06 -26.79
N LYS A 161 -3.36 -11.85 -26.32
CA LYS A 161 -3.52 -10.62 -27.13
C LYS A 161 -2.31 -10.35 -28.01
N SER A 162 -1.18 -10.98 -27.71
CA SER A 162 0.06 -10.80 -28.50
C SER A 162 -0.02 -11.54 -29.82
N PRO A 163 0.34 -10.92 -30.94
CA PRO A 163 0.35 -11.58 -32.25
C PRO A 163 1.50 -12.60 -32.41
N TYR A 164 2.44 -12.63 -31.47
CA TYR A 164 3.60 -13.54 -31.47
C TYR A 164 4.00 -13.94 -30.06
N LYS A 165 4.67 -15.09 -29.93
CA LYS A 165 5.26 -15.54 -28.66
C LYS A 165 6.60 -14.85 -28.43
N LEU A 166 6.81 -14.41 -27.22
CA LEU A 166 8.07 -13.82 -26.78
C LEU A 166 8.98 -14.89 -26.13
N PRO A 167 10.32 -14.77 -26.20
CA PRO A 167 11.26 -15.80 -25.78
C PRO A 167 11.13 -16.22 -24.31
N GLU A 168 10.86 -15.25 -23.43
CA GLU A 168 10.83 -15.45 -21.98
C GLU A 168 9.43 -15.85 -21.45
N GLY A 169 8.52 -16.27 -22.32
CA GLY A 169 7.16 -16.62 -21.96
C GLY A 169 6.33 -15.43 -21.51
N ASN A 170 5.31 -15.70 -20.69
CA ASN A 170 4.30 -14.71 -20.33
C ASN A 170 4.67 -13.82 -19.13
N ARG A 171 5.74 -14.13 -18.37
CA ARG A 171 6.21 -13.33 -17.21
C ARG A 171 6.51 -11.87 -17.55
N ILE A 172 6.83 -11.59 -18.80
CA ILE A 172 7.14 -10.25 -19.30
C ILE A 172 5.95 -9.28 -19.24
N TYR A 173 4.72 -9.80 -19.17
CA TYR A 173 3.50 -9.00 -19.07
C TYR A 173 3.21 -8.53 -17.64
N THR A 174 3.95 -9.03 -16.64
CA THR A 174 3.76 -8.66 -15.23
C THR A 174 4.84 -7.70 -14.75
N ARG A 175 4.42 -6.57 -14.18
CA ARG A 175 5.30 -5.56 -13.58
C ARG A 175 5.62 -5.92 -12.12
N LYS A 176 6.54 -6.87 -11.93
CA LYS A 176 7.08 -7.30 -10.64
C LYS A 176 8.57 -7.65 -10.77
N ALA A 177 9.22 -7.99 -9.66
CA ALA A 177 10.62 -8.39 -9.69
C ALA A 177 10.80 -9.69 -10.46
N GLN A 178 11.52 -9.64 -11.58
CA GLN A 178 11.63 -10.76 -12.53
C GLN A 178 12.37 -11.97 -11.93
N PHE A 179 13.27 -11.77 -10.96
CA PHE A 179 13.92 -12.87 -10.26
C PHE A 179 12.94 -13.80 -9.52
N GLN A 180 11.72 -13.35 -9.21
CA GLN A 180 10.70 -14.19 -8.58
C GLN A 180 10.22 -15.35 -9.46
N TYR A 181 10.47 -15.27 -10.77
CA TYR A 181 10.18 -16.36 -11.72
C TYR A 181 11.31 -17.40 -11.82
N GLY A 182 12.30 -17.30 -10.96
CA GLY A 182 13.50 -18.10 -10.94
C GLY A 182 14.66 -17.48 -11.73
N TRP A 183 15.86 -17.79 -11.30
CA TRP A 183 17.11 -17.38 -11.93
C TRP A 183 18.15 -18.47 -11.68
N ASP A 184 19.29 -18.46 -12.38
CA ASP A 184 20.36 -19.45 -12.21
C ASP A 184 21.00 -19.46 -10.81
N TRP A 185 20.86 -18.37 -10.06
CA TRP A 185 21.35 -18.22 -8.68
C TRP A 185 20.24 -18.12 -7.61
N GLY A 186 18.97 -18.18 -7.98
CA GLY A 186 17.87 -17.96 -7.05
C GLY A 186 16.62 -18.77 -7.36
N PRO A 187 15.88 -19.20 -6.33
CA PRO A 187 14.71 -20.04 -6.48
C PRO A 187 13.56 -19.29 -7.18
N LYS A 188 12.68 -20.06 -7.79
CA LYS A 188 11.41 -19.59 -8.33
C LYS A 188 10.39 -19.49 -7.22
N LEU A 189 10.18 -18.27 -6.70
CA LEU A 189 9.20 -17.96 -5.67
C LEU A 189 8.36 -16.75 -6.11
N ASN A 190 7.40 -16.99 -7.00
CA ASN A 190 6.53 -15.95 -7.51
C ASN A 190 5.48 -15.59 -6.43
N THR A 191 5.77 -14.55 -5.66
CA THR A 191 5.03 -14.19 -4.46
C THR A 191 3.84 -13.26 -4.73
N SER A 192 2.99 -13.09 -3.72
CA SER A 192 1.95 -12.06 -3.63
C SER A 192 1.96 -11.48 -2.22
N GLY A 193 1.58 -10.21 -2.09
CA GLY A 193 1.47 -9.61 -0.76
C GLY A 193 1.65 -8.08 -0.75
N ILE A 194 1.59 -7.56 0.45
CA ILE A 194 1.77 -6.13 0.74
C ILE A 194 3.22 -5.95 1.20
N TRP A 195 4.12 -5.73 0.27
CA TRP A 195 5.56 -5.78 0.55
C TRP A 195 6.15 -4.47 1.08
N LYS A 196 5.37 -3.39 1.06
CA LYS A 196 5.68 -2.11 1.71
C LYS A 196 4.53 -1.65 2.60
N SER A 197 4.72 -0.52 3.27
CA SER A 197 3.75 0.00 4.23
C SER A 197 2.40 0.37 3.59
N ILE A 198 1.35 0.19 4.38
CA ILE A 198 0.03 0.77 4.16
C ILE A 198 -0.20 1.85 5.20
N SER A 199 -0.85 2.93 4.80
CA SER A 199 -1.23 3.99 5.72
C SER A 199 -2.52 4.69 5.31
N ILE A 200 -3.24 5.19 6.32
CA ILE A 200 -4.25 6.23 6.14
C ILE A 200 -3.55 7.58 6.25
N LYS A 201 -3.82 8.49 5.33
CA LYS A 201 -3.45 9.91 5.42
C LYS A 201 -4.72 10.73 5.43
N ALA A 202 -4.80 11.72 6.33
CA ALA A 202 -5.95 12.61 6.42
C ALA A 202 -5.49 14.06 6.63
N TRP A 203 -6.08 15.00 5.86
CA TRP A 203 -5.73 16.41 5.91
C TRP A 203 -6.91 17.29 5.45
N ASN A 204 -6.82 18.58 5.75
CA ASN A 204 -7.66 19.62 5.18
C ASN A 204 -6.83 20.44 4.18
N ASP A 205 -7.50 21.24 3.35
CA ASP A 205 -6.93 22.15 2.36
C ASP A 205 -5.98 21.45 1.37
N LEU A 206 -4.67 21.37 1.66
CA LEU A 206 -3.65 20.90 0.74
C LEU A 206 -2.62 20.01 1.43
N LYS A 207 -1.99 19.13 0.65
CA LYS A 207 -0.77 18.40 1.01
C LYS A 207 0.24 18.49 -0.15
N PHE A 208 1.53 18.37 0.18
CA PHE A 208 2.56 18.16 -0.84
C PHE A 208 2.56 16.68 -1.26
N GLU A 209 2.35 16.42 -2.55
CA GLU A 209 2.42 15.06 -3.12
C GLU A 209 3.87 14.63 -3.32
N ASN A 210 4.64 15.46 -4.03
CA ASN A 210 6.02 15.23 -4.35
C ASN A 210 6.82 16.51 -4.21
N ILE A 211 8.01 16.39 -3.62
CA ILE A 211 9.00 17.47 -3.58
C ILE A 211 10.17 17.02 -4.44
N PHE A 212 10.39 17.70 -5.56
CA PHE A 212 11.53 17.47 -6.41
C PHE A 212 12.61 18.51 -6.13
N ILE A 213 13.74 18.05 -5.61
CA ILE A 213 14.88 18.91 -5.36
C ILE A 213 15.87 18.75 -6.52
N LYS A 214 15.99 19.80 -7.34
CA LYS A 214 16.95 19.82 -8.45
C LYS A 214 18.26 20.44 -7.98
N GLN A 215 19.35 19.68 -8.05
CA GLN A 215 20.68 20.20 -7.86
C GLN A 215 21.11 20.94 -9.14
N LYS A 216 21.29 22.26 -9.07
CA LYS A 216 21.73 23.10 -10.20
C LYS A 216 23.24 23.15 -10.31
N GLU A 217 23.92 23.26 -9.18
CA GLU A 217 25.36 23.39 -9.09
C GLU A 217 25.85 22.78 -7.79
N ILE A 218 26.99 22.14 -7.81
CA ILE A 218 27.71 21.70 -6.61
C ILE A 218 29.24 21.91 -6.80
N ASN A 219 29.86 22.43 -5.78
CA ASN A 219 31.33 22.51 -5.68
C ASN A 219 31.72 22.23 -4.22
N LYS A 220 33.02 22.40 -3.89
CA LYS A 220 33.55 22.11 -2.55
C LYS A 220 32.97 23.01 -1.44
N GLU A 221 32.44 24.16 -1.79
CA GLU A 221 32.03 25.21 -0.84
C GLU A 221 30.50 25.32 -0.73
N LYS A 222 29.75 25.04 -1.82
CA LYS A 222 28.29 25.21 -1.84
C LYS A 222 27.57 24.21 -2.75
N ALA A 223 26.29 23.98 -2.45
CA ALA A 223 25.31 23.36 -3.36
C ALA A 223 24.16 24.35 -3.61
N THR A 224 23.81 24.55 -4.88
CA THR A 224 22.64 25.35 -5.28
C THR A 224 21.51 24.41 -5.66
N LEU A 225 20.39 24.51 -4.94
CA LEU A 225 19.20 23.70 -5.12
C LEU A 225 18.03 24.57 -5.59
N SER A 226 17.06 23.93 -6.28
CA SER A 226 15.77 24.57 -6.62
C SER A 226 14.63 23.57 -6.60
#